data_b9d8717676d99307f2c29af58844e4be
#
_entry.id   b9d8717676d99307f2c29af58844e4be
#
_cell.length_a   1.000
_cell.length_b   1.000
_cell.length_c   1.000
_cell.angle_alpha   90.00
_cell.angle_beta   90.00
_cell.angle_gamma   90.00
#
_symmetry.space_group_name_H-M   'P 1'
#
loop_
_entity.id
_entity.type
_entity.pdbx_description
1 polymer ?
#
loop_
_entity_poly.entity_id
_entity_poly.type
_entity_poly.pdbx_seq_one_letter_code
_entity_poly.pdbx_strand_id
1 'polypeptide(L)'
;MDQIKHKFSLIAVKDTFCEYSNRFLVYWDARWECWLLLNFRTPDNNEVEVLARRTAETLHVPVAKTKLQWQDVQVYTKFSVSDRIRKVYEHNLYIANITSWTETLKQRQFVLDGVEYKWMTLREMKNDSNIMKKNRDVVAMLEKEAA
;
A
#
# COMPACT_ATOMS: atom_id res chain seq x y z
N MET A 1 9.71 -24.09 -17.88
CA MET A 1 8.96 -24.11 -16.61
C MET A 1 8.37 -22.74 -16.36
N ASP A 2 7.04 -22.66 -16.26
CA ASP A 2 6.39 -21.37 -16.08
C ASP A 2 6.65 -20.85 -14.68
N GLN A 3 7.02 -19.58 -14.61
CA GLN A 3 7.20 -18.91 -13.32
C GLN A 3 5.84 -18.57 -12.73
N ILE A 4 5.66 -18.86 -11.45
CA ILE A 4 4.43 -18.53 -10.74
C ILE A 4 4.43 -17.03 -10.47
N LYS A 5 3.37 -16.35 -10.90
CA LYS A 5 3.17 -14.94 -10.57
C LYS A 5 2.65 -14.80 -9.15
N HIS A 6 3.30 -13.96 -8.37
CA HIS A 6 2.83 -13.56 -7.06
C HIS A 6 2.01 -12.28 -7.21
N LYS A 7 0.69 -12.40 -7.07
CA LYS A 7 -0.22 -11.27 -7.23
C LYS A 7 -0.47 -10.59 -5.89
N PHE A 8 -0.07 -9.34 -5.82
CA PHE A 8 -0.29 -8.48 -4.65
C PHE A 8 -1.12 -7.28 -5.02
N SER A 9 -1.93 -6.86 -4.06
CA SER A 9 -2.74 -5.65 -4.18
C SER A 9 -2.16 -4.60 -3.25
N LEU A 10 -1.75 -3.48 -3.82
CA LEU A 10 -1.23 -2.32 -3.08
C LEU A 10 -2.38 -1.36 -2.87
N ILE A 11 -2.55 -0.92 -1.64
CA ILE A 11 -3.65 -0.01 -1.28
C ILE A 11 -3.07 1.36 -0.95
N ALA A 12 -3.30 2.31 -1.82
CA ALA A 12 -2.90 3.70 -1.59
C ALA A 12 -4.02 4.42 -0.83
N VAL A 13 -3.85 4.55 0.47
CA VAL A 13 -4.78 5.28 1.34
C VAL A 13 -4.29 6.71 1.45
N LYS A 14 -5.10 7.65 0.97
CA LYS A 14 -4.75 9.07 0.96
C LYS A 14 -5.41 9.79 2.12
N ASP A 15 -4.72 10.78 2.68
CA ASP A 15 -5.16 11.54 3.84
C ASP A 15 -6.22 12.61 3.51
N THR A 16 -7.38 12.17 3.04
CA THR A 16 -8.46 13.06 2.60
C THR A 16 -9.08 13.88 3.71
N PHE A 17 -8.72 13.61 4.98
CA PHE A 17 -9.13 14.43 6.12
C PHE A 17 -8.32 15.73 6.22
N CYS A 18 -7.27 15.88 5.43
CA CYS A 18 -6.40 17.05 5.37
C CYS A 18 -6.56 17.74 4.02
N GLU A 19 -7.08 18.96 4.00
CA GLU A 19 -7.49 19.64 2.76
C GLU A 19 -6.36 19.84 1.75
N TYR A 20 -5.17 20.18 2.22
CA TYR A 20 -4.03 20.49 1.35
C TYR A 20 -2.93 19.43 1.40
N SER A 21 -3.21 18.30 2.00
CA SER A 21 -2.22 17.24 2.13
C SER A 21 -2.34 16.24 0.99
N ASN A 22 -1.22 15.61 0.64
CA ASN A 22 -1.16 14.57 -0.38
C ASN A 22 -0.23 13.45 0.10
N ARG A 23 -0.49 13.00 1.31
CA ARG A 23 0.28 11.91 1.93
C ARG A 23 -0.43 10.58 1.73
N PHE A 24 0.38 9.52 1.73
CA PHE A 24 -0.11 8.15 1.67
C PHE A 24 0.24 7.43 2.96
N LEU A 25 -0.65 6.53 3.37
CA LEU A 25 -0.45 5.74 4.56
C LEU A 25 0.54 4.62 4.29
N VAL A 26 1.55 4.49 5.13
CA VAL A 26 2.54 3.41 5.07
C VAL A 26 2.68 2.77 6.44
N TYR A 27 3.10 1.51 6.47
CA TYR A 27 3.38 0.79 7.70
C TYR A 27 4.84 0.30 7.67
N TRP A 28 5.43 0.10 8.86
CA TRP A 28 6.78 -0.43 8.97
C TRP A 28 6.76 -1.95 8.84
N ASP A 29 7.44 -2.46 7.83
CA ASP A 29 7.60 -3.90 7.64
C ASP A 29 9.00 -4.31 8.12
N ALA A 30 9.05 -5.08 9.22
CA ALA A 30 10.31 -5.47 9.83
C ALA A 30 11.15 -6.43 8.98
N ARG A 31 10.50 -7.23 8.14
CA ARG A 31 11.22 -8.18 7.27
C ARG A 31 11.94 -7.45 6.13
N TRP A 32 11.28 -6.43 5.57
CA TRP A 32 11.85 -5.62 4.50
C TRP A 32 12.65 -4.43 5.05
N GLU A 33 12.52 -4.15 6.34
CA GLU A 33 13.13 -2.96 6.99
C GLU A 33 12.81 -1.70 6.20
N CYS A 34 11.52 -1.51 5.90
CA CYS A 34 11.07 -0.46 5.00
C CYS A 34 9.62 -0.08 5.30
N TRP A 35 9.29 1.18 5.02
CA TRP A 35 7.90 1.64 5.02
C TRP A 35 7.24 1.22 3.73
N LEU A 36 6.10 0.54 3.83
CA LEU A 36 5.36 0.00 2.70
C LEU A 36 3.93 0.50 2.69
N LEU A 37 3.33 0.62 1.50
CA LEU A 37 1.88 0.78 1.38
C LEU A 37 1.20 -0.46 1.97
N LEU A 38 -0.02 -0.30 2.47
CA LEU A 38 -0.86 -1.46 2.79
C LEU A 38 -0.88 -2.37 1.57
N ASN A 39 -0.67 -3.66 1.81
CA ASN A 39 -0.68 -4.63 0.73
C ASN A 39 -1.28 -5.94 1.20
N PHE A 40 -1.96 -6.60 0.30
CA PHE A 40 -2.60 -7.88 0.56
C PHE A 40 -2.38 -8.78 -0.64
N ARG A 41 -2.36 -10.08 -0.40
CA ARG A 41 -2.41 -11.04 -1.48
C ARG A 41 -3.72 -10.84 -2.24
N THR A 42 -3.67 -10.81 -3.58
CA THR A 42 -4.87 -10.58 -4.39
C THR A 42 -5.84 -11.76 -4.24
N PRO A 43 -7.08 -11.52 -3.84
CA PRO A 43 -8.08 -12.58 -3.76
C PRO A 43 -8.47 -13.08 -5.15
N ASP A 44 -8.95 -14.34 -5.23
CA ASP A 44 -9.33 -14.95 -6.49
C ASP A 44 -10.63 -14.37 -7.07
N ASN A 45 -11.56 -13.97 -6.19
CA ASN A 45 -12.88 -13.48 -6.60
C ASN A 45 -13.26 -12.24 -5.80
N ASN A 46 -14.06 -11.36 -6.41
CA ASN A 46 -14.60 -10.16 -5.75
C ASN A 46 -13.51 -9.32 -5.09
N GLU A 47 -12.42 -9.14 -5.79
CA GLU A 47 -11.21 -8.53 -5.24
C GLU A 47 -11.44 -7.15 -4.65
N VAL A 48 -12.22 -6.30 -5.31
CA VAL A 48 -12.47 -4.93 -4.82
C VAL A 48 -13.21 -4.96 -3.49
N GLU A 49 -14.24 -5.79 -3.39
CA GLU A 49 -15.03 -5.91 -2.15
C GLU A 49 -14.22 -6.52 -1.01
N VAL A 50 -13.47 -7.59 -1.30
CA VAL A 50 -12.65 -8.27 -0.30
C VAL A 50 -11.54 -7.36 0.20
N LEU A 51 -10.88 -6.66 -0.71
CA LEU A 51 -9.79 -5.74 -0.36
C LEU A 51 -10.30 -4.52 0.41
N ALA A 52 -11.47 -3.99 0.05
CA ALA A 52 -12.10 -2.89 0.77
C ALA A 52 -12.41 -3.29 2.21
N ARG A 53 -12.95 -4.50 2.41
CA ARG A 53 -13.24 -5.03 3.75
C ARG A 53 -11.95 -5.21 4.55
N ARG A 54 -10.93 -5.82 3.98
CA ARG A 54 -9.64 -6.02 4.66
C ARG A 54 -8.98 -4.70 5.04
N THR A 55 -9.05 -3.72 4.16
CA THR A 55 -8.53 -2.38 4.43
C THR A 55 -9.27 -1.73 5.60
N ALA A 56 -10.60 -1.79 5.56
CA ALA A 56 -11.44 -1.21 6.62
C ALA A 56 -11.19 -1.89 7.97
N GLU A 57 -11.11 -3.23 7.99
CA GLU A 57 -10.84 -3.99 9.21
C GLU A 57 -9.45 -3.69 9.76
N THR A 58 -8.44 -3.63 8.90
CA THR A 58 -7.07 -3.32 9.30
C THR A 58 -6.97 -1.95 9.95
N LEU A 59 -7.68 -0.96 9.42
CA LEU A 59 -7.62 0.42 9.89
C LEU A 59 -8.71 0.78 10.90
N HIS A 60 -9.58 -0.16 11.23
CA HIS A 60 -10.70 0.06 12.18
C HIS A 60 -11.63 1.19 11.74
N VAL A 61 -11.95 1.23 10.45
CA VAL A 61 -12.91 2.17 9.87
C VAL A 61 -14.10 1.41 9.32
N PRO A 62 -15.27 2.07 9.14
CA PRO A 62 -16.45 1.38 8.61
C PRO A 62 -16.24 0.90 7.16
N VAL A 63 -16.61 -0.35 6.90
CA VAL A 63 -16.54 -0.92 5.54
C VAL A 63 -17.39 -0.09 4.55
N ALA A 64 -18.56 0.34 4.99
CA ALA A 64 -19.47 1.14 4.15
C ALA A 64 -18.87 2.51 3.74
N LYS A 65 -17.86 2.98 4.48
CA LYS A 65 -17.18 4.26 4.21
C LYS A 65 -15.81 4.08 3.57
N THR A 66 -15.51 2.87 3.11
CA THR A 66 -14.22 2.51 2.51
C THR A 66 -14.48 1.99 1.11
N LYS A 67 -14.06 2.73 0.10
CA LYS A 67 -14.23 2.33 -1.30
C LYS A 67 -12.89 2.27 -1.98
N LEU A 68 -12.68 1.20 -2.72
CA LEU A 68 -11.46 0.99 -3.50
C LEU A 68 -11.76 1.10 -4.98
N GLN A 69 -10.80 1.71 -5.70
CA GLN A 69 -10.83 1.80 -7.15
C GLN A 69 -9.49 1.31 -7.69
N TRP A 70 -9.55 0.34 -8.61
CA TRP A 70 -8.35 -0.15 -9.29
C TRP A 70 -7.80 0.94 -10.20
N GLN A 71 -6.50 1.15 -10.20
CA GLN A 71 -5.84 2.20 -10.96
C GLN A 71 -4.83 1.69 -11.97
N ASP A 72 -3.98 0.74 -11.57
CA ASP A 72 -2.86 0.34 -12.43
C ASP A 72 -2.39 -1.05 -12.06
N VAL A 73 -1.66 -1.67 -12.99
CA VAL A 73 -0.99 -2.95 -12.76
C VAL A 73 0.41 -2.88 -13.36
N GLN A 74 1.39 -3.39 -12.60
CA GLN A 74 2.76 -3.50 -13.07
C GLN A 74 3.29 -4.89 -12.75
N VAL A 75 4.11 -5.43 -13.63
CA VAL A 75 4.71 -6.75 -13.46
C VAL A 75 6.23 -6.58 -13.36
N TYR A 76 6.79 -7.14 -12.31
CA TYR A 76 8.22 -7.05 -12.03
C TYR A 76 8.81 -8.42 -11.77
N THR A 77 10.08 -8.57 -12.13
CA THR A 77 10.86 -9.72 -11.70
C THR A 77 11.84 -9.24 -10.64
N LYS A 78 11.70 -9.78 -9.43
CA LYS A 78 12.55 -9.43 -8.30
C LYS A 78 13.22 -10.67 -7.73
N PHE A 79 14.46 -10.52 -7.28
CA PHE A 79 15.16 -11.58 -6.58
C PHE A 79 14.61 -11.72 -5.16
N SER A 80 14.14 -12.92 -4.82
CA SER A 80 13.68 -13.22 -3.48
C SER A 80 14.85 -13.67 -2.62
N VAL A 81 15.21 -12.86 -1.63
CA VAL A 81 16.32 -13.14 -0.73
C VAL A 81 16.05 -14.42 0.09
N SER A 82 14.82 -14.62 0.53
CA SER A 82 14.45 -15.78 1.33
C SER A 82 14.53 -17.09 0.55
N ASP A 83 14.11 -17.08 -0.72
CA ASP A 83 14.07 -18.29 -1.55
C ASP A 83 15.24 -18.41 -2.51
N ARG A 84 16.08 -17.38 -2.59
CA ARG A 84 17.27 -17.29 -3.46
C ARG A 84 16.96 -17.54 -4.94
N ILE A 85 15.77 -17.14 -5.38
CA ILE A 85 15.36 -17.25 -6.78
C ILE A 85 14.69 -15.94 -7.23
N ARG A 86 14.66 -15.73 -8.54
CA ARG A 86 13.91 -14.62 -9.11
C ARG A 86 12.43 -15.00 -9.16
N LYS A 87 11.59 -14.11 -8.68
CA LYS A 87 10.13 -14.30 -8.70
C LYS A 87 9.48 -13.20 -9.52
N VAL A 88 8.39 -13.55 -10.19
CA VAL A 88 7.57 -12.59 -10.92
C VAL A 88 6.47 -12.09 -9.99
N TYR A 89 6.40 -10.77 -9.82
CA TYR A 89 5.39 -10.12 -9.00
C TYR A 89 4.47 -9.29 -9.88
N GLU A 90 3.18 -9.46 -9.69
CA GLU A 90 2.17 -8.60 -10.29
C GLU A 90 1.61 -7.70 -9.18
N HIS A 91 1.86 -6.41 -9.29
CA HIS A 91 1.37 -5.41 -8.34
C HIS A 91 0.18 -4.68 -8.94
N ASN A 92 -0.99 -4.87 -8.32
CA ASN A 92 -2.21 -4.14 -8.66
C ASN A 92 -2.36 -2.98 -7.67
N LEU A 93 -2.47 -1.77 -8.18
CA LEU A 93 -2.62 -0.58 -7.36
C LEU A 93 -4.09 -0.19 -7.27
N TYR A 94 -4.58 -0.06 -6.04
CA TYR A 94 -5.92 0.43 -5.73
C TYR A 94 -5.81 1.74 -4.95
N ILE A 95 -6.66 2.68 -5.27
CA ILE A 95 -6.80 3.89 -4.47
C ILE A 95 -7.96 3.68 -3.51
N ALA A 96 -7.71 3.88 -2.23
CA ALA A 96 -8.73 3.77 -1.20
C ALA A 96 -9.27 5.15 -0.86
N ASN A 97 -10.59 5.30 -0.98
CA ASN A 97 -11.29 6.49 -0.55
C ASN A 97 -12.04 6.18 0.74
N ILE A 98 -11.56 6.75 1.84
CA ILE A 98 -12.14 6.59 3.18
C ILE A 98 -12.81 7.91 3.55
N THR A 99 -14.07 7.84 3.95
CA THR A 99 -14.85 9.03 4.29
C THR A 99 -15.20 9.14 5.78
N SER A 100 -14.74 8.19 6.58
CA SER A 100 -14.91 8.23 8.03
C SER A 100 -13.58 7.87 8.69
N TRP A 101 -13.01 8.80 9.45
CA TRP A 101 -11.68 8.69 10.03
C TRP A 101 -11.74 8.65 11.56
N THR A 102 -10.90 7.79 12.16
CA THR A 102 -10.70 7.80 13.62
C THR A 102 -9.66 8.86 13.97
N GLU A 103 -9.66 9.28 15.24
CA GLU A 103 -8.63 10.24 15.70
C GLU A 103 -7.23 9.65 15.64
N THR A 104 -7.09 8.34 15.84
CA THR A 104 -5.79 7.64 15.71
C THR A 104 -5.23 7.80 14.32
N LEU A 105 -6.04 7.56 13.29
CA LEU A 105 -5.59 7.63 11.88
C LEU A 105 -5.21 9.04 11.45
N LYS A 106 -5.72 10.07 12.12
CA LYS A 106 -5.40 11.46 11.79
C LYS A 106 -4.05 11.91 12.30
N GLN A 107 -3.41 11.11 13.16
CA GLN A 107 -2.07 11.43 13.67
C GLN A 107 -1.04 11.13 12.58
N ARG A 108 0.02 11.93 12.54
CA ARG A 108 1.08 11.75 11.53
C ARG A 108 1.75 10.37 11.64
N GLN A 109 1.93 9.88 12.85
CA GLN A 109 2.51 8.58 13.14
C GLN A 109 1.79 7.97 14.32
N PHE A 110 1.48 6.68 14.23
CA PHE A 110 0.70 6.00 15.26
C PHE A 110 0.98 4.49 15.23
N VAL A 111 0.57 3.81 16.29
CA VAL A 111 0.60 2.35 16.38
C VAL A 111 -0.84 1.86 16.41
N LEU A 112 -1.15 0.86 15.60
CA LEU A 112 -2.46 0.24 15.55
C LEU A 112 -2.27 -1.27 15.45
N ASP A 113 -2.86 -2.04 16.39
CA ASP A 113 -2.70 -3.50 16.46
C ASP A 113 -1.23 -3.95 16.47
N GLY A 114 -0.36 -3.19 17.17
CA GLY A 114 1.05 -3.50 17.27
C GLY A 114 1.89 -3.16 16.03
N VAL A 115 1.30 -2.56 15.02
CA VAL A 115 1.96 -2.15 13.79
C VAL A 115 2.17 -0.64 13.78
N GLU A 116 3.37 -0.19 13.42
CA GLU A 116 3.66 1.23 13.28
C GLU A 116 3.21 1.72 11.91
N TYR A 117 2.51 2.85 11.88
CA TYR A 117 2.04 3.53 10.67
C TYR A 117 2.50 4.97 10.67
N LYS A 118 2.67 5.53 9.48
CA LYS A 118 2.82 6.97 9.31
C LYS A 118 2.31 7.41 7.95
N TRP A 119 2.08 8.71 7.84
CA TRP A 119 1.73 9.34 6.57
C TRP A 119 2.98 9.90 5.92
N MET A 120 3.20 9.58 4.65
CA MET A 120 4.34 10.07 3.89
C MET A 120 3.90 10.69 2.58
N THR A 121 4.51 11.82 2.23
CA THR A 121 4.37 12.39 0.89
C THR A 121 5.26 11.61 -0.08
N LEU A 122 5.01 11.75 -1.38
CA LEU A 122 5.89 11.19 -2.40
C LEU A 122 7.32 11.73 -2.27
N ARG A 123 7.45 13.00 -1.93
CA ARG A 123 8.76 13.62 -1.72
C ARG A 123 9.52 12.95 -0.58
N GLU A 124 8.84 12.68 0.52
CA GLU A 124 9.44 11.97 1.65
C GLU A 124 9.85 10.55 1.27
N MET A 125 9.00 9.85 0.49
CA MET A 125 9.32 8.51 0.00
C MET A 125 10.57 8.52 -0.88
N LYS A 126 10.70 9.49 -1.77
CA LYS A 126 11.86 9.63 -2.65
C LYS A 126 13.14 9.94 -1.87
N ASN A 127 13.03 10.56 -0.72
CA ASN A 127 14.16 10.86 0.14
C ASN A 127 14.51 9.74 1.12
N ASP A 128 13.71 8.68 1.14
CA ASP A 128 13.96 7.50 1.97
C ASP A 128 14.77 6.48 1.17
N SER A 129 16.03 6.26 1.55
CA SER A 129 16.94 5.40 0.81
C SER A 129 16.48 3.95 0.75
N ASN A 130 15.84 3.44 1.82
CA ASN A 130 15.34 2.06 1.84
C ASN A 130 14.15 1.88 0.91
N ILE A 131 13.22 2.84 0.90
CA ILE A 131 12.08 2.82 -0.02
C ILE A 131 12.58 2.85 -1.47
N MET A 132 13.49 3.75 -1.80
CA MET A 132 14.00 3.89 -3.17
C MET A 132 14.85 2.70 -3.60
N LYS A 133 15.53 2.06 -2.68
CA LYS A 133 16.31 0.85 -2.96
C LYS A 133 15.40 -0.35 -3.22
N LYS A 134 14.32 -0.50 -2.46
CA LYS A 134 13.49 -1.71 -2.45
C LYS A 134 12.17 -1.57 -3.19
N ASN A 135 11.60 -0.37 -3.26
CA ASN A 135 10.26 -0.11 -3.79
C ASN A 135 10.18 1.10 -4.71
N ARG A 136 11.23 1.40 -5.44
CA ARG A 136 11.23 2.48 -6.43
C ARG A 136 10.08 2.34 -7.43
N ASP A 137 9.78 1.11 -7.82
CA ASP A 137 8.69 0.77 -8.72
C ASP A 137 7.33 1.21 -8.18
N VAL A 138 7.08 0.99 -6.89
CA VAL A 138 5.84 1.39 -6.24
C VAL A 138 5.72 2.91 -6.19
N VAL A 139 6.81 3.60 -5.85
CA VAL A 139 6.84 5.07 -5.83
C VAL A 139 6.53 5.62 -7.23
N ALA A 140 7.08 5.01 -8.27
CA ALA A 140 6.82 5.41 -9.66
C ALA A 140 5.35 5.25 -10.04
N MET A 141 4.70 4.17 -9.58
CA MET A 141 3.26 3.97 -9.78
C MET A 141 2.44 5.08 -9.12
N LEU A 142 2.80 5.45 -7.88
CA LEU A 142 2.12 6.51 -7.14
C LEU A 142 2.31 7.88 -7.81
N GLU A 143 3.50 8.17 -8.31
CA GLU A 143 3.77 9.41 -9.02
C GLU A 143 2.92 9.55 -10.27
N LYS A 144 2.77 8.47 -11.02
CA LYS A 144 1.95 8.44 -12.23
C LYS A 144 0.50 8.77 -11.93
N GLU A 145 -0.04 8.25 -10.82
CA GLU A 145 -1.42 8.50 -10.42
C GLU A 145 -1.62 9.89 -9.81
N ALA A 146 -0.58 10.48 -9.24
CA ALA A 146 -0.64 11.81 -8.63
C ALA A 146 -0.46 12.95 -9.65
N ALA A 147 0.00 12.63 -10.85
CA ALA A 147 0.26 13.62 -11.89
C ALA A 147 -1.02 14.16 -12.55
#